data_b2817d47db800de6779aee94f317efe0
#
_entry.id   b2817d47db800de6779aee94f317efe0
#
_cell.length_a   1.000
_cell.length_b   1.000
_cell.length_c   1.000
_cell.angle_alpha   90.00
_cell.angle_beta   90.00
_cell.angle_gamma   90.00
#
_symmetry.space_group_name_H-M   'P 1'
#
loop_
_entity.id
_entity.type
_entity.pdbx_description
1 polymer ?
#
loop_
_entity_poly.entity_id
_entity_poly.type
_entity_poly.pdbx_seq_one_letter_code
_entity_poly.pdbx_strand_id
1 'polypeptide(L)'
;MIKKLLQNYIKSTISDDDVAVLLSGGIDSISVALAAHDAGKKVHAYSFQLGNQTSYDFAKAAEISYKMNWKFTPIVVPTDNLENDWYRLVKFNCRKKTHFECVFPMLYIYPEIKEKYVLTGWGADGYFGVSKKAMMRYSNDKKWDNYTKYCKKHNQKQLTFNEFREAYFLEDECAGLKWHNFVVAKYNKIHITPYLDENVKTYLMNKDWQELNKPRQKEIIRKDFTDLEKFGIIKPHLNLHLGSGVNKLFETLLDDPTINFKGRKRMMDVSRDWYKKEKHEV
;
A
#
# COMPACT_ATOMS: atom_id res chain seq x y z
N MET A 1 -4.08 -19.55 -10.04
CA MET A 1 -5.49 -19.26 -9.67
C MET A 1 -5.68 -17.76 -9.41
N ILE A 2 -4.91 -17.14 -8.52
CA ILE A 2 -5.06 -15.71 -8.19
C ILE A 2 -4.81 -14.79 -9.39
N LYS A 3 -3.83 -15.10 -10.24
CA LYS A 3 -3.57 -14.38 -11.49
C LYS A 3 -4.83 -14.29 -12.36
N LYS A 4 -5.53 -15.41 -12.56
CA LYS A 4 -6.75 -15.44 -13.35
C LYS A 4 -7.90 -14.66 -12.72
N LEU A 5 -8.03 -14.68 -11.40
CA LEU A 5 -9.06 -13.90 -10.69
C LEU A 5 -8.82 -12.40 -10.88
N LEU A 6 -7.57 -11.92 -10.69
CA LEU A 6 -7.22 -10.52 -10.91
C LEU A 6 -7.46 -10.11 -12.38
N GLN A 7 -7.05 -10.93 -13.35
CA GLN A 7 -7.30 -10.68 -14.78
C GLN A 7 -8.78 -10.55 -15.10
N ASN A 8 -9.60 -11.49 -14.60
CA ASN A 8 -11.04 -11.51 -14.85
C ASN A 8 -11.70 -10.25 -14.30
N TYR A 9 -11.36 -9.88 -13.05
CA TYR A 9 -11.88 -8.67 -12.44
C TYR A 9 -11.49 -7.42 -13.23
N ILE A 10 -10.24 -7.29 -13.64
CA ILE A 10 -9.76 -6.16 -14.45
C ILE A 10 -10.50 -6.08 -15.78
N LYS A 11 -10.69 -7.23 -16.48
CA LYS A 11 -11.41 -7.29 -17.75
C LYS A 11 -12.88 -6.89 -17.61
N SER A 12 -13.55 -7.34 -16.56
CA SER A 12 -14.96 -7.03 -16.34
C SER A 12 -15.24 -5.62 -15.85
N THR A 13 -14.26 -5.01 -15.17
CA THR A 13 -14.45 -3.70 -14.50
C THR A 13 -13.96 -2.54 -15.35
N ILE A 14 -12.94 -2.75 -16.17
CA ILE A 14 -12.28 -1.67 -16.94
C ILE A 14 -12.60 -1.82 -18.41
N SER A 15 -13.34 -0.84 -18.96
CA SER A 15 -13.67 -0.78 -20.39
C SER A 15 -12.51 -0.29 -21.25
N ASP A 16 -11.71 0.66 -20.74
CA ASP A 16 -10.66 1.33 -21.49
C ASP A 16 -9.46 0.40 -21.71
N ASP A 17 -8.76 0.58 -22.82
CA ASP A 17 -7.53 -0.18 -23.12
C ASP A 17 -6.35 0.32 -22.29
N ASP A 18 -6.25 1.64 -22.08
CA ASP A 18 -5.16 2.28 -21.35
C ASP A 18 -5.51 2.35 -19.86
N VAL A 19 -4.58 1.92 -19.01
CA VAL A 19 -4.75 1.93 -17.55
C VAL A 19 -3.52 2.46 -16.85
N ALA A 20 -3.72 3.31 -15.86
CA ALA A 20 -2.64 3.71 -14.95
C ALA A 20 -2.44 2.63 -13.88
N VAL A 21 -1.19 2.37 -13.52
CA VAL A 21 -0.84 1.51 -12.38
C VAL A 21 0.09 2.27 -11.45
N LEU A 22 -0.27 2.41 -10.18
CA LEU A 22 0.65 2.91 -9.16
C LEU A 22 1.61 1.78 -8.78
N LEU A 23 2.83 1.85 -9.34
CA LEU A 23 3.82 0.78 -9.26
C LEU A 23 4.86 1.12 -8.18
N SER A 24 4.85 0.38 -7.08
CA SER A 24 5.74 0.59 -5.94
C SER A 24 6.98 -0.32 -5.94
N GLY A 25 7.21 -1.11 -6.99
CA GLY A 25 8.26 -2.14 -6.98
C GLY A 25 7.99 -3.31 -6.01
N GLY A 26 6.90 -3.28 -5.27
CA GLY A 26 6.43 -4.36 -4.39
C GLY A 26 5.59 -5.39 -5.12
N ILE A 27 5.57 -6.63 -4.61
CA ILE A 27 4.92 -7.79 -5.24
C ILE A 27 3.43 -7.55 -5.55
N ASP A 28 2.72 -6.80 -4.70
CA ASP A 28 1.28 -6.56 -4.85
C ASP A 28 0.97 -5.67 -6.05
N SER A 29 1.66 -4.54 -6.17
CA SER A 29 1.47 -3.64 -7.30
C SER A 29 1.95 -4.26 -8.61
N ILE A 30 3.04 -5.04 -8.57
CA ILE A 30 3.56 -5.71 -9.75
C ILE A 30 2.62 -6.82 -10.22
N SER A 31 2.04 -7.62 -9.32
CA SER A 31 1.07 -8.65 -9.70
C SER A 31 -0.20 -8.07 -10.33
N VAL A 32 -0.66 -6.90 -9.86
CA VAL A 32 -1.76 -6.16 -10.49
C VAL A 32 -1.38 -5.65 -11.88
N ALA A 33 -0.18 -5.07 -12.04
CA ALA A 33 0.32 -4.60 -13.33
C ALA A 33 0.45 -5.75 -14.35
N LEU A 34 1.01 -6.89 -13.94
CA LEU A 34 1.10 -8.09 -14.77
C LEU A 34 -0.28 -8.65 -15.13
N ALA A 35 -1.21 -8.67 -14.17
CA ALA A 35 -2.57 -9.11 -14.44
C ALA A 35 -3.29 -8.20 -15.45
N ALA A 36 -3.06 -6.88 -15.36
CA ALA A 36 -3.59 -5.91 -16.32
C ALA A 36 -2.98 -6.10 -17.72
N HIS A 37 -1.66 -6.26 -17.79
CA HIS A 37 -0.95 -6.56 -19.05
C HIS A 37 -1.48 -7.84 -19.71
N ASP A 38 -1.55 -8.93 -18.95
CA ASP A 38 -2.05 -10.22 -19.45
C ASP A 38 -3.55 -10.20 -19.74
N ALA A 39 -4.29 -9.24 -19.17
CA ALA A 39 -5.68 -8.96 -19.51
C ALA A 39 -5.82 -8.20 -20.84
N GLY A 40 -4.71 -7.85 -21.50
CA GLY A 40 -4.66 -7.11 -22.76
C GLY A 40 -4.71 -5.58 -22.57
N LYS A 41 -4.52 -5.07 -21.34
CA LYS A 41 -4.48 -3.62 -21.10
C LYS A 41 -3.11 -3.04 -21.40
N LYS A 42 -3.09 -1.82 -21.92
CA LYS A 42 -1.87 -1.02 -22.09
C LYS A 42 -1.53 -0.37 -20.76
N VAL A 43 -0.53 -0.91 -20.09
CA VAL A 43 -0.11 -0.45 -18.77
C VAL A 43 0.73 0.81 -18.88
N HIS A 44 0.31 1.87 -18.18
CA HIS A 44 1.12 3.05 -17.93
C HIS A 44 1.46 3.06 -16.43
N ALA A 45 2.71 2.78 -16.11
CA ALA A 45 3.19 2.72 -14.73
C ALA A 45 3.58 4.10 -14.22
N TYR A 46 3.12 4.43 -13.02
CA TYR A 46 3.49 5.63 -12.29
C TYR A 46 4.16 5.24 -10.99
N SER A 47 5.29 5.85 -10.70
CA SER A 47 5.98 5.67 -9.42
C SER A 47 6.60 6.97 -8.97
N PHE A 48 6.91 7.11 -7.68
CA PHE A 48 7.42 8.35 -7.12
C PHE A 48 8.73 8.17 -6.36
N GLN A 49 9.48 9.27 -6.31
CA GLN A 49 10.61 9.47 -5.41
C GLN A 49 10.44 10.79 -4.65
N LEU A 50 11.08 10.92 -3.49
CA LEU A 50 11.06 12.14 -2.69
C LEU A 50 12.24 13.03 -3.08
N GLY A 51 11.96 14.20 -3.64
CA GLY A 51 13.01 15.10 -4.13
C GLY A 51 14.00 14.37 -5.04
N ASN A 52 15.29 14.51 -4.75
CA ASN A 52 16.36 13.86 -5.51
C ASN A 52 16.77 12.47 -4.98
N GLN A 53 15.99 11.90 -4.04
CA GLN A 53 16.34 10.61 -3.43
C GLN A 53 15.63 9.46 -4.13
N THR A 54 16.38 8.67 -4.88
CA THR A 54 15.88 7.46 -5.51
C THR A 54 15.71 6.35 -4.48
N SER A 55 14.49 5.93 -4.23
CA SER A 55 14.20 4.77 -3.38
C SER A 55 14.40 3.46 -4.15
N TYR A 56 14.59 2.36 -3.40
CA TYR A 56 14.64 1.03 -4.01
C TYR A 56 13.34 0.72 -4.76
N ASP A 57 12.20 1.08 -4.20
CA ASP A 57 10.89 0.79 -4.77
C ASP A 57 10.70 1.51 -6.09
N PHE A 58 11.10 2.78 -6.17
CA PHE A 58 11.09 3.55 -7.41
C PHE A 58 12.03 2.95 -8.48
N ALA A 59 13.28 2.65 -8.12
CA ALA A 59 14.24 2.04 -9.05
C ALA A 59 13.74 0.69 -9.59
N LYS A 60 13.13 -0.12 -8.72
CA LYS A 60 12.55 -1.42 -9.12
C LYS A 60 11.34 -1.25 -10.03
N ALA A 61 10.47 -0.26 -9.76
CA ALA A 61 9.34 0.05 -10.63
C ALA A 61 9.79 0.47 -12.03
N ALA A 62 10.82 1.31 -12.13
CA ALA A 62 11.40 1.74 -13.41
C ALA A 62 12.01 0.55 -14.17
N GLU A 63 12.80 -0.30 -13.49
CA GLU A 63 13.42 -1.51 -14.07
C GLU A 63 12.37 -2.44 -14.67
N ILE A 64 11.29 -2.72 -13.92
CA ILE A 64 10.23 -3.63 -14.38
C ILE A 64 9.48 -3.03 -15.55
N SER A 65 9.13 -1.74 -15.48
CA SER A 65 8.46 -1.04 -16.58
C SER A 65 9.28 -1.12 -17.86
N TYR A 66 10.59 -0.93 -17.78
CA TYR A 66 11.51 -1.08 -18.91
C TYR A 66 11.50 -2.52 -19.46
N LYS A 67 11.65 -3.54 -18.60
CA LYS A 67 11.64 -4.95 -19.01
C LYS A 67 10.34 -5.40 -19.66
N MET A 68 9.23 -4.82 -19.23
CA MET A 68 7.88 -5.13 -19.73
C MET A 68 7.48 -4.24 -20.93
N ASN A 69 8.33 -3.32 -21.34
CA ASN A 69 8.01 -2.31 -22.34
C ASN A 69 6.73 -1.52 -22.01
N TRP A 70 6.51 -1.24 -20.71
CA TRP A 70 5.44 -0.37 -20.26
C TRP A 70 5.85 1.08 -20.30
N LYS A 71 4.91 1.96 -20.62
CA LYS A 71 5.12 3.38 -20.41
C LYS A 71 5.36 3.65 -18.93
N PHE A 72 6.36 4.47 -18.61
CA PHE A 72 6.71 4.81 -17.24
C PHE A 72 6.78 6.32 -17.05
N THR A 73 6.07 6.84 -16.06
CA THR A 73 6.15 8.25 -15.67
C THR A 73 6.71 8.34 -14.25
N PRO A 74 7.93 8.84 -14.09
CA PRO A 74 8.52 9.15 -12.80
C PRO A 74 7.89 10.41 -12.22
N ILE A 75 7.51 10.37 -10.94
CA ILE A 75 6.97 11.53 -10.21
C ILE A 75 7.98 11.95 -9.16
N VAL A 76 8.39 13.21 -9.20
CA VAL A 76 9.19 13.81 -8.13
C VAL A 76 8.24 14.51 -7.16
N VAL A 77 8.15 13.98 -5.94
CA VAL A 77 7.38 14.57 -4.86
C VAL A 77 8.27 15.59 -4.14
N PRO A 78 7.92 16.89 -4.17
CA PRO A 78 8.71 17.91 -3.50
C PRO A 78 8.70 17.72 -1.98
N THR A 79 9.74 18.19 -1.31
CA THR A 79 9.95 18.01 0.13
C THR A 79 10.09 19.33 0.89
N ASP A 80 9.95 20.43 0.20
CA ASP A 80 10.14 21.80 0.69
C ASP A 80 8.85 22.51 1.10
N ASN A 81 7.69 21.92 0.80
CA ASN A 81 6.38 22.51 1.09
C ASN A 81 5.51 21.62 2.00
N LEU A 82 6.15 20.88 2.88
CA LEU A 82 5.55 19.78 3.62
C LEU A 82 4.43 20.21 4.56
N GLU A 83 4.56 21.40 5.18
CA GLU A 83 3.54 21.94 6.06
C GLU A 83 2.23 22.22 5.30
N ASN A 84 2.31 22.86 4.14
CA ASN A 84 1.16 23.13 3.32
C ASN A 84 0.51 21.84 2.77
N ASP A 85 1.34 20.86 2.40
CA ASP A 85 0.83 19.55 1.98
C ASP A 85 0.10 18.82 3.10
N TRP A 86 0.58 18.99 4.32
CA TRP A 86 -0.11 18.48 5.49
C TRP A 86 -1.50 19.11 5.65
N TYR A 87 -1.63 20.43 5.49
CA TYR A 87 -2.93 21.09 5.48
C TYR A 87 -3.84 20.57 4.38
N ARG A 88 -3.31 20.35 3.18
CA ARG A 88 -4.07 19.72 2.08
C ARG A 88 -4.60 18.34 2.46
N LEU A 89 -3.80 17.53 3.14
CA LEU A 89 -4.21 16.20 3.63
C LEU A 89 -5.26 16.28 4.73
N VAL A 90 -5.18 17.28 5.62
CA VAL A 90 -6.22 17.54 6.63
C VAL A 90 -7.55 17.87 5.96
N LYS A 91 -7.56 18.62 4.86
CA LYS A 91 -8.76 18.89 4.05
C LYS A 91 -9.37 17.60 3.48
N PHE A 92 -8.55 16.59 3.19
CA PHE A 92 -9.00 15.23 2.88
C PHE A 92 -9.34 14.39 4.12
N ASN A 93 -9.48 15.03 5.28
CA ASN A 93 -9.84 14.40 6.53
C ASN A 93 -8.80 13.39 7.07
N CYS A 94 -7.55 13.49 6.66
CA CYS A 94 -6.45 12.70 7.23
C CYS A 94 -6.25 13.08 8.70
N ARG A 95 -6.21 12.08 9.60
CA ARG A 95 -6.16 12.29 11.06
C ARG A 95 -5.11 11.44 11.76
N LYS A 96 -4.61 10.41 11.09
CA LYS A 96 -3.64 9.47 11.67
C LYS A 96 -2.35 9.52 10.89
N LYS A 97 -1.23 9.24 11.55
CA LYS A 97 0.10 9.17 10.93
C LYS A 97 0.09 8.37 9.63
N THR A 98 -0.49 7.18 9.64
CA THR A 98 -0.55 6.29 8.48
C THR A 98 -1.37 6.87 7.32
N HIS A 99 -2.39 7.69 7.60
CA HIS A 99 -3.14 8.38 6.55
C HIS A 99 -2.26 9.36 5.81
N PHE A 100 -1.51 10.20 6.56
CA PHE A 100 -0.59 11.17 5.95
C PHE A 100 0.49 10.46 5.15
N GLU A 101 1.16 9.48 5.73
CA GLU A 101 2.28 8.78 5.11
C GLU A 101 1.87 8.02 3.83
N CYS A 102 0.68 7.42 3.82
CA CYS A 102 0.21 6.66 2.66
C CYS A 102 -0.40 7.54 1.57
N VAL A 103 -0.96 8.70 1.92
CA VAL A 103 -1.72 9.55 0.99
C VAL A 103 -0.91 10.73 0.48
N PHE A 104 0.11 11.18 1.21
CA PHE A 104 0.93 12.33 0.83
C PHE A 104 1.45 12.29 -0.61
N PRO A 105 2.08 11.22 -1.09
CA PRO A 105 2.59 11.19 -2.46
C PRO A 105 1.48 11.30 -3.51
N MET A 106 0.26 10.90 -3.15
CA MET A 106 -0.89 10.90 -4.06
C MET A 106 -1.32 12.32 -4.48
N LEU A 107 -1.00 13.34 -3.64
CA LEU A 107 -1.21 14.76 -3.97
C LEU A 107 -0.47 15.18 -5.24
N TYR A 108 0.62 14.51 -5.56
CA TYR A 108 1.50 14.80 -6.68
C TYR A 108 1.37 13.81 -7.83
N ILE A 109 0.97 12.57 -7.53
CA ILE A 109 0.84 11.52 -8.53
C ILE A 109 -0.44 11.73 -9.36
N TYR A 110 -1.59 11.94 -8.71
CA TYR A 110 -2.88 12.00 -9.40
C TYR A 110 -3.01 13.14 -10.41
N PRO A 111 -2.43 14.35 -10.22
CA PRO A 111 -2.43 15.39 -11.24
C PRO A 111 -1.77 14.98 -12.56
N GLU A 112 -0.79 14.08 -12.50
CA GLU A 112 -0.01 13.62 -13.64
C GLU A 112 -0.63 12.44 -14.39
N ILE A 113 -1.58 11.74 -13.77
CA ILE A 113 -2.24 10.57 -14.37
C ILE A 113 -3.17 11.03 -15.50
N LYS A 114 -2.98 10.45 -16.69
CA LYS A 114 -3.81 10.75 -17.87
C LYS A 114 -5.01 9.82 -17.97
N GLU A 115 -4.84 8.57 -17.61
CA GLU A 115 -5.81 7.50 -17.70
C GLU A 115 -6.99 7.74 -16.76
N LYS A 116 -8.16 7.22 -17.13
CA LYS A 116 -9.37 7.29 -16.31
C LYS A 116 -9.31 6.31 -15.12
N TYR A 117 -8.82 5.10 -15.37
CA TYR A 117 -8.73 4.04 -14.37
C TYR A 117 -7.34 3.94 -13.79
N VAL A 118 -7.25 3.87 -12.47
CA VAL A 118 -6.00 3.77 -11.71
C VAL A 118 -6.01 2.50 -10.87
N LEU A 119 -5.13 1.58 -11.22
CA LEU A 119 -4.96 0.31 -10.56
C LEU A 119 -3.92 0.39 -9.44
N THR A 120 -4.20 -0.27 -8.31
CA THR A 120 -3.25 -0.40 -7.20
C THR A 120 -3.26 -1.81 -6.61
N GLY A 121 -2.18 -2.17 -5.91
CA GLY A 121 -2.09 -3.39 -5.09
C GLY A 121 -2.69 -3.24 -3.69
N TRP A 122 -3.47 -2.20 -3.44
CA TRP A 122 -4.05 -1.94 -2.13
C TRP A 122 -4.95 -3.09 -1.68
N GLY A 123 -5.02 -3.33 -0.37
CA GLY A 123 -5.81 -4.42 0.21
C GLY A 123 -5.10 -5.77 0.26
N ALA A 124 -4.08 -6.01 -0.57
CA ALA A 124 -3.38 -7.31 -0.61
C ALA A 124 -2.82 -7.73 0.76
N ASP A 125 -2.15 -6.82 1.47
CA ASP A 125 -1.51 -7.10 2.76
C ASP A 125 -2.47 -7.62 3.83
N GLY A 126 -3.74 -7.26 3.74
CA GLY A 126 -4.79 -7.72 4.65
C GLY A 126 -4.94 -9.23 4.67
N TYR A 127 -4.72 -9.90 3.53
CA TYR A 127 -4.87 -11.36 3.42
C TYR A 127 -3.67 -12.13 3.95
N PHE A 128 -2.45 -11.58 3.83
CA PHE A 128 -1.23 -12.35 3.98
C PHE A 128 -0.71 -12.39 5.43
N GLY A 129 -1.17 -11.51 6.29
CA GLY A 129 -0.69 -11.47 7.67
C GLY A 129 0.83 -11.30 7.75
N VAL A 130 1.38 -10.34 7.00
CA VAL A 130 2.84 -10.10 6.91
C VAL A 130 3.35 -9.08 7.93
N SER A 131 2.47 -8.49 8.74
CA SER A 131 2.88 -7.62 9.83
C SER A 131 3.69 -8.39 10.88
N LYS A 132 4.58 -7.69 11.62
CA LYS A 132 5.37 -8.30 12.70
C LYS A 132 4.51 -9.09 13.68
N LYS A 133 3.34 -8.56 14.08
CA LYS A 133 2.40 -9.24 14.99
C LYS A 133 1.84 -10.52 14.39
N ALA A 134 1.41 -10.47 13.13
CA ALA A 134 0.86 -11.64 12.44
C ALA A 134 1.93 -12.70 12.21
N MET A 135 3.14 -12.30 11.79
CA MET A 135 4.27 -13.20 11.65
C MET A 135 4.59 -13.92 12.95
N MET A 136 4.63 -13.21 14.07
CA MET A 136 4.85 -13.78 15.40
C MET A 136 3.80 -14.83 15.78
N ARG A 137 2.58 -14.66 15.29
CA ARG A 137 1.45 -15.51 15.69
C ARG A 137 1.24 -16.71 14.78
N TYR A 138 1.36 -16.50 13.46
CA TYR A 138 0.89 -17.47 12.47
C TYR A 138 2.01 -18.18 11.71
N SER A 139 3.27 -17.70 11.81
CA SER A 139 4.38 -18.30 11.04
C SER A 139 4.84 -19.68 11.54
N ASN A 140 4.48 -20.09 12.74
CA ASN A 140 5.02 -21.26 13.43
C ASN A 140 6.56 -21.26 13.51
N ASP A 141 7.18 -20.09 13.49
CA ASP A 141 8.63 -19.94 13.63
C ASP A 141 8.99 -19.79 15.10
N LYS A 142 9.89 -20.65 15.60
CA LYS A 142 10.32 -20.68 17.02
C LYS A 142 10.76 -19.32 17.57
N LYS A 143 11.32 -18.45 16.74
CA LYS A 143 11.69 -17.08 17.18
C LYS A 143 10.47 -16.22 17.56
N TRP A 144 9.27 -16.65 17.18
CA TRP A 144 8.02 -15.96 17.44
C TRP A 144 7.17 -16.58 18.57
N ASP A 145 7.62 -17.66 19.22
CA ASP A 145 6.90 -18.37 20.29
C ASP A 145 6.53 -17.49 21.51
N ASN A 146 7.14 -16.32 21.62
CA ASN A 146 6.86 -15.37 22.69
C ASN A 146 5.53 -14.60 22.54
N TYR A 147 4.82 -14.75 21.42
CA TYR A 147 3.58 -13.99 21.21
C TYR A 147 2.46 -14.40 22.16
N THR A 148 2.30 -15.69 22.44
CA THR A 148 1.32 -16.17 23.41
C THR A 148 1.61 -15.60 24.80
N LYS A 149 2.89 -15.53 25.19
CA LYS A 149 3.32 -14.90 26.44
C LYS A 149 3.03 -13.40 26.43
N TYR A 150 3.28 -12.73 25.31
CA TYR A 150 2.97 -11.31 25.12
C TYR A 150 1.46 -11.03 25.27
N CYS A 151 0.60 -11.80 24.60
CA CYS A 151 -0.85 -11.62 24.68
C CYS A 151 -1.37 -11.85 26.12
N LYS A 152 -0.89 -12.89 26.81
CA LYS A 152 -1.22 -13.12 28.21
C LYS A 152 -0.79 -11.95 29.10
N LYS A 153 0.44 -11.46 28.92
CA LYS A 153 0.98 -10.32 29.70
C LYS A 153 0.19 -9.03 29.51
N HIS A 154 -0.37 -8.80 28.32
CA HIS A 154 -1.07 -7.57 27.95
C HIS A 154 -2.60 -7.72 27.88
N ASN A 155 -3.13 -8.84 28.37
CA ASN A 155 -4.57 -9.17 28.36
C ASN A 155 -5.23 -8.95 26.98
N GLN A 156 -4.53 -9.34 25.90
CA GLN A 156 -5.03 -9.21 24.54
C GLN A 156 -5.70 -10.50 24.07
N LYS A 157 -6.89 -10.38 23.45
CA LYS A 157 -7.57 -11.51 22.81
C LYS A 157 -6.67 -12.12 21.73
N GLN A 158 -6.55 -13.43 21.73
CA GLN A 158 -5.93 -14.16 20.64
C GLN A 158 -6.97 -14.32 19.53
N LEU A 159 -6.75 -13.65 18.41
CA LEU A 159 -7.57 -13.81 17.21
C LEU A 159 -7.09 -15.03 16.42
N THR A 160 -7.98 -15.75 15.81
CA THR A 160 -7.64 -16.69 14.72
C THR A 160 -7.10 -15.92 13.52
N PHE A 161 -6.53 -16.62 12.55
CA PHE A 161 -6.02 -15.94 11.35
C PHE A 161 -7.14 -15.28 10.54
N ASN A 162 -8.32 -15.90 10.49
CA ASN A 162 -9.48 -15.30 9.82
C ASN A 162 -10.01 -14.07 10.56
N GLU A 163 -10.21 -14.15 11.90
CA GLU A 163 -10.60 -12.98 12.69
C GLU A 163 -9.60 -11.83 12.55
N PHE A 164 -8.30 -12.11 12.44
CA PHE A 164 -7.27 -11.10 12.20
C PHE A 164 -7.45 -10.42 10.83
N ARG A 165 -7.73 -11.19 9.78
CA ARG A 165 -7.97 -10.68 8.42
C ARG A 165 -9.27 -9.89 8.34
N GLU A 166 -10.34 -10.42 8.92
CA GLU A 166 -11.64 -9.74 9.01
C GLU A 166 -11.51 -8.38 9.72
N ALA A 167 -10.83 -8.34 10.86
CA ALA A 167 -10.58 -7.10 11.58
C ALA A 167 -9.81 -6.08 10.72
N TYR A 168 -8.85 -6.53 9.91
CA TYR A 168 -8.11 -5.64 8.99
C TYR A 168 -9.02 -4.99 7.95
N PHE A 169 -10.00 -5.73 7.40
CA PHE A 169 -10.92 -5.20 6.38
C PHE A 169 -12.10 -4.44 6.96
N LEU A 170 -12.46 -4.70 8.23
CA LEU A 170 -13.48 -3.97 8.97
C LEU A 170 -12.96 -2.63 9.52
N GLU A 171 -11.65 -2.51 9.76
CA GLU A 171 -11.08 -1.21 10.07
C GLU A 171 -11.37 -0.28 8.87
N ASP A 172 -12.19 0.73 9.10
CA ASP A 172 -12.70 1.73 8.14
C ASP A 172 -11.65 2.31 7.19
N GLU A 173 -10.43 1.97 7.41
CA GLU A 173 -9.33 2.73 6.92
C GLU A 173 -8.38 1.94 6.03
N CYS A 174 -8.46 0.62 6.03
CA CYS A 174 -7.61 -0.24 5.19
C CYS A 174 -6.29 0.45 4.78
N ALA A 175 -5.46 0.81 5.77
CA ALA A 175 -4.20 1.53 5.59
C ALA A 175 -4.31 2.84 4.75
N GLY A 176 -5.37 3.62 4.98
CA GLY A 176 -5.54 4.92 4.31
C GLY A 176 -6.33 4.89 2.99
N LEU A 177 -6.92 3.76 2.61
CA LEU A 177 -7.68 3.64 1.35
C LEU A 177 -8.80 4.68 1.23
N LYS A 178 -9.55 4.94 2.29
CA LYS A 178 -10.62 5.93 2.32
C LYS A 178 -10.13 7.33 1.94
N TRP A 179 -9.02 7.75 2.53
CA TRP A 179 -8.41 9.07 2.25
C TRP A 179 -7.76 9.11 0.87
N HIS A 180 -7.17 8.01 0.44
CA HIS A 180 -6.71 7.86 -0.93
C HIS A 180 -7.86 8.09 -1.91
N ASN A 181 -9.01 7.49 -1.69
CA ASN A 181 -10.19 7.65 -2.54
C ASN A 181 -10.70 9.09 -2.58
N PHE A 182 -10.59 9.87 -1.51
CA PHE A 182 -10.90 11.30 -1.54
C PHE A 182 -9.97 12.08 -2.49
N VAL A 183 -8.68 11.76 -2.51
CA VAL A 183 -7.75 12.38 -3.47
C VAL A 183 -8.10 11.95 -4.89
N VAL A 184 -8.34 10.67 -5.11
CA VAL A 184 -8.74 10.13 -6.44
C VAL A 184 -9.95 10.87 -7.01
N ALA A 185 -10.99 11.01 -6.19
CA ALA A 185 -12.23 11.67 -6.60
C ALA A 185 -12.02 13.12 -7.04
N LYS A 186 -11.11 13.85 -6.39
CA LYS A 186 -10.76 15.24 -6.76
C LYS A 186 -10.23 15.35 -8.19
N TYR A 187 -9.57 14.32 -8.70
CA TYR A 187 -8.98 14.33 -10.04
C TYR A 187 -9.83 13.57 -11.07
N ASN A 188 -11.09 13.27 -10.75
CA ASN A 188 -12.04 12.57 -11.64
C ASN A 188 -11.48 11.23 -12.15
N LYS A 189 -10.75 10.51 -11.30
CA LYS A 189 -10.21 9.17 -11.61
C LYS A 189 -11.05 8.10 -10.92
N ILE A 190 -10.98 6.89 -11.45
CA ILE A 190 -11.62 5.70 -10.88
C ILE A 190 -10.53 4.81 -10.32
N HIS A 191 -10.49 4.68 -9.00
CA HIS A 191 -9.55 3.80 -8.31
C HIS A 191 -10.05 2.37 -8.33
N ILE A 192 -9.23 1.48 -8.83
CA ILE A 192 -9.51 0.04 -8.92
C ILE A 192 -8.50 -0.73 -8.05
N THR A 193 -9.02 -1.50 -7.13
CA THR A 193 -8.26 -2.34 -6.19
C THR A 193 -8.61 -3.82 -6.40
N PRO A 194 -7.97 -4.52 -7.35
CA PRO A 194 -8.35 -5.89 -7.73
C PRO A 194 -8.30 -6.89 -6.57
N TYR A 195 -7.44 -6.64 -5.56
CA TYR A 195 -7.38 -7.47 -4.37
C TYR A 195 -8.62 -7.37 -3.47
N LEU A 196 -9.48 -6.35 -3.64
CA LEU A 196 -10.73 -6.21 -2.90
C LEU A 196 -11.94 -6.83 -3.62
N ASP A 197 -11.75 -7.45 -4.79
CA ASP A 197 -12.79 -8.23 -5.46
C ASP A 197 -13.23 -9.42 -4.61
N GLU A 198 -14.53 -9.70 -4.55
CA GLU A 198 -15.09 -10.76 -3.70
C GLU A 198 -14.61 -12.17 -4.07
N ASN A 199 -14.31 -12.45 -5.33
CA ASN A 199 -13.77 -13.74 -5.74
C ASN A 199 -12.32 -13.89 -5.29
N VAL A 200 -11.52 -12.81 -5.38
CA VAL A 200 -10.15 -12.77 -4.87
C VAL A 200 -10.15 -12.93 -3.36
N LYS A 201 -11.03 -12.20 -2.67
CA LYS A 201 -11.21 -12.27 -1.22
C LYS A 201 -11.59 -13.68 -0.78
N THR A 202 -12.63 -14.25 -1.38
CA THR A 202 -13.08 -15.61 -1.07
C THR A 202 -11.96 -16.63 -1.26
N TYR A 203 -11.22 -16.54 -2.37
CA TYR A 203 -10.10 -17.44 -2.63
C TYR A 203 -9.00 -17.34 -1.57
N LEU A 204 -8.59 -16.12 -1.23
CA LEU A 204 -7.49 -15.90 -0.27
C LEU A 204 -7.92 -16.17 1.18
N MET A 205 -9.16 -15.85 1.56
CA MET A 205 -9.68 -16.10 2.91
C MET A 205 -9.81 -17.59 3.23
N ASN A 206 -9.97 -18.44 2.21
CA ASN A 206 -10.01 -19.90 2.36
C ASN A 206 -8.62 -20.56 2.47
N LYS A 207 -7.54 -19.77 2.50
CA LYS A 207 -6.16 -20.26 2.63
C LYS A 207 -5.62 -20.02 4.03
N ASP A 208 -4.87 -20.98 4.55
CA ASP A 208 -4.14 -20.77 5.80
C ASP A 208 -2.88 -19.92 5.60
N TRP A 209 -2.26 -19.53 6.71
CA TRP A 209 -1.08 -18.67 6.68
C TRP A 209 0.11 -19.35 5.96
N GLN A 210 0.26 -20.66 6.11
CA GLN A 210 1.38 -21.42 5.53
C GLN A 210 1.20 -21.55 4.01
N GLU A 211 -0.01 -21.83 3.53
CA GLU A 211 -0.34 -21.88 2.11
C GLU A 211 -0.04 -20.54 1.41
N LEU A 212 -0.35 -19.44 2.09
CA LEU A 212 -0.14 -18.10 1.55
C LEU A 212 1.33 -17.70 1.50
N ASN A 213 2.13 -18.10 2.51
CA ASN A 213 3.43 -17.47 2.80
C ASN A 213 4.63 -18.42 2.87
N LYS A 214 4.50 -19.72 2.59
CA LYS A 214 5.65 -20.64 2.61
C LYS A 214 5.97 -21.17 1.22
N PRO A 215 7.27 -21.29 0.89
CA PRO A 215 8.46 -21.02 1.72
C PRO A 215 8.79 -19.53 1.91
N ARG A 216 8.23 -18.61 1.12
CA ARG A 216 8.51 -17.15 1.17
C ARG A 216 7.22 -16.36 1.35
N GLN A 217 7.28 -15.18 1.89
CA GLN A 217 6.13 -14.27 1.97
C GLN A 217 5.42 -14.14 0.62
N LYS A 218 4.08 -14.25 0.66
CA LYS A 218 3.21 -14.15 -0.52
C LYS A 218 3.55 -15.18 -1.61
N GLU A 219 3.98 -16.37 -1.18
CA GLU A 219 4.37 -17.44 -2.10
C GLU A 219 3.28 -17.83 -3.08
N ILE A 220 2.01 -17.75 -2.66
CA ILE A 220 0.88 -18.01 -3.54
C ILE A 220 0.81 -17.06 -4.75
N ILE A 221 1.21 -15.80 -4.57
CA ILE A 221 1.33 -14.85 -5.69
C ILE A 221 2.51 -15.25 -6.58
N ARG A 222 3.67 -15.58 -5.98
CA ARG A 222 4.87 -15.95 -6.73
C ARG A 222 4.66 -17.17 -7.61
N LYS A 223 3.93 -18.17 -7.12
CA LYS A 223 3.60 -19.39 -7.89
C LYS A 223 2.74 -19.09 -9.12
N ASP A 224 1.82 -18.15 -9.02
CA ASP A 224 0.93 -17.81 -10.11
C ASP A 224 1.53 -16.78 -11.10
N PHE A 225 2.47 -15.94 -10.62
CA PHE A 225 3.15 -14.93 -11.42
C PHE A 225 4.65 -15.27 -11.51
N THR A 226 4.99 -16.25 -12.35
CA THR A 226 6.37 -16.74 -12.50
C THR A 226 7.34 -15.67 -13.00
N ASP A 227 6.87 -14.64 -13.68
CA ASP A 227 7.68 -13.51 -14.11
C ASP A 227 8.26 -12.69 -12.94
N LEU A 228 7.66 -12.77 -11.74
CA LEU A 228 8.19 -12.14 -10.55
C LEU A 228 9.62 -12.59 -10.19
N GLU A 229 9.95 -13.83 -10.47
CA GLU A 229 11.32 -14.35 -10.26
C GLU A 229 12.33 -13.68 -11.20
N LYS A 230 11.94 -13.43 -12.46
CA LYS A 230 12.78 -12.75 -13.47
C LYS A 230 13.12 -11.31 -13.07
N PHE A 231 12.27 -10.68 -12.25
CA PHE A 231 12.48 -9.32 -11.77
C PHE A 231 13.34 -9.25 -10.50
N GLY A 232 13.74 -10.39 -9.94
CA GLY A 232 14.59 -10.44 -8.75
C GLY A 232 13.95 -9.77 -7.54
N ILE A 233 12.64 -9.96 -7.33
CA ILE A 233 11.92 -9.40 -6.17
C ILE A 233 12.22 -10.25 -4.95
N ILE A 234 13.35 -9.97 -4.31
CA ILE A 234 13.91 -10.75 -3.20
C ILE A 234 13.59 -10.07 -1.85
N LYS A 235 13.42 -8.75 -1.85
CA LYS A 235 13.23 -8.02 -0.58
C LYS A 235 11.96 -8.46 0.15
N PRO A 236 12.05 -8.60 1.49
CA PRO A 236 10.86 -8.72 2.32
C PRO A 236 9.95 -7.51 2.11
N HIS A 237 8.66 -7.71 2.36
CA HIS A 237 7.70 -6.63 2.31
C HIS A 237 8.14 -5.44 3.16
N LEU A 238 8.16 -4.26 2.56
CA LEU A 238 8.30 -2.97 3.23
C LEU A 238 7.04 -2.18 3.00
N ASN A 239 6.50 -1.59 4.08
CA ASN A 239 5.38 -0.68 3.94
C ASN A 239 5.80 0.55 3.10
N LEU A 240 4.87 1.13 2.34
CA LEU A 240 5.10 2.28 1.46
C LEU A 240 5.90 3.39 2.16
N HIS A 241 5.48 3.79 3.34
CA HIS A 241 6.10 4.90 4.09
C HIS A 241 7.56 4.62 4.52
N LEU A 242 7.93 3.34 4.73
CA LEU A 242 9.30 2.94 5.05
C LEU A 242 10.15 2.79 3.79
N GLY A 243 9.62 2.14 2.75
CA GLY A 243 10.32 1.90 1.49
C GLY A 243 10.62 3.18 0.72
N SER A 244 9.71 4.15 0.76
CA SER A 244 9.86 5.44 0.10
C SER A 244 10.58 6.51 0.92
N GLY A 245 10.71 6.34 2.25
CA GLY A 245 11.30 7.34 3.14
C GLY A 245 10.33 8.44 3.62
N VAL A 246 9.05 8.39 3.27
CA VAL A 246 8.03 9.39 3.69
C VAL A 246 7.97 9.54 5.21
N ASN A 247 8.14 8.45 5.96
CA ASN A 247 8.14 8.53 7.42
C ASN A 247 9.26 9.42 7.98
N LYS A 248 10.47 9.36 7.41
CA LYS A 248 11.59 10.20 7.81
C LYS A 248 11.33 11.67 7.50
N LEU A 249 10.70 11.93 6.36
CA LEU A 249 10.33 13.28 5.96
C LEU A 249 9.39 13.94 6.99
N PHE A 250 8.37 13.21 7.45
CA PHE A 250 7.46 13.73 8.48
C PHE A 250 8.10 13.87 9.86
N GLU A 251 9.10 13.07 10.20
CA GLU A 251 9.90 13.25 11.41
C GLU A 251 10.66 14.57 11.38
N THR A 252 11.25 14.90 10.24
CA THR A 252 11.96 16.18 10.05
C THR A 252 11.01 17.36 10.21
N LEU A 253 9.80 17.30 9.63
CA LEU A 253 8.79 18.35 9.79
C LEU A 253 8.41 18.62 11.25
N LEU A 254 8.37 17.57 12.06
CA LEU A 254 7.98 17.65 13.45
C LEU A 254 9.15 17.98 14.37
N ASP A 255 10.33 18.17 13.81
CA ASP A 255 11.58 18.38 14.55
C ASP A 255 11.81 17.28 15.62
N ASP A 256 11.42 16.05 15.27
CA ASP A 256 11.52 14.87 16.13
C ASP A 256 12.38 13.78 15.48
N PRO A 257 13.68 13.73 15.85
CA PRO A 257 14.62 12.78 15.23
C PRO A 257 14.35 11.31 15.64
N THR A 258 13.38 11.08 16.54
CA THR A 258 13.12 9.75 17.07
C THR A 258 11.73 9.24 16.70
N ILE A 259 11.65 8.13 15.95
CA ILE A 259 10.41 7.35 15.71
C ILE A 259 9.99 6.64 17.02
N ASN A 260 10.13 7.24 18.15
CA ASN A 260 9.66 6.65 19.38
C ASN A 260 8.18 6.98 19.61
N PHE A 261 7.61 6.36 20.63
CA PHE A 261 6.20 6.54 20.98
C PHE A 261 5.81 8.01 21.25
N LYS A 262 6.76 8.84 21.72
CA LYS A 262 6.57 10.26 21.96
C LYS A 262 6.41 11.05 20.66
N GLY A 263 7.21 10.78 19.64
CA GLY A 263 7.07 11.40 18.32
C GLY A 263 5.74 11.09 17.65
N ARG A 264 5.23 9.86 17.77
CA ARG A 264 3.88 9.53 17.31
C ARG A 264 2.80 10.36 17.96
N LYS A 265 2.90 10.57 19.28
CA LYS A 265 1.91 11.37 20.02
C LYS A 265 1.94 12.82 19.55
N ARG A 266 3.13 13.42 19.43
CA ARG A 266 3.31 14.78 18.94
C ARG A 266 2.74 14.97 17.52
N MET A 267 3.02 14.05 16.62
CA MET A 267 2.47 14.06 15.26
C MET A 267 0.93 14.05 15.25
N MET A 268 0.32 13.24 16.11
CA MET A 268 -1.14 13.20 16.25
C MET A 268 -1.70 14.49 16.85
N ASP A 269 -0.99 15.13 17.78
CA ASP A 269 -1.41 16.36 18.41
C ASP A 269 -1.34 17.53 17.40
N VAL A 270 -0.26 17.65 16.64
CA VAL A 270 -0.12 18.64 15.55
C VAL A 270 -1.20 18.44 14.50
N SER A 271 -1.45 17.22 14.05
CA SER A 271 -2.52 16.92 13.07
C SER A 271 -3.90 17.30 13.59
N ARG A 272 -4.16 17.08 14.88
CA ARG A 272 -5.42 17.44 15.53
C ARG A 272 -5.60 18.95 15.61
N ASP A 273 -4.53 19.68 15.94
CA ASP A 273 -4.58 21.14 16.06
C ASP A 273 -4.78 21.78 14.69
N TRP A 274 -4.13 21.28 13.66
CA TRP A 274 -4.37 21.71 12.28
C TRP A 274 -5.79 21.42 11.81
N TYR A 275 -6.31 20.23 12.11
CA TYR A 275 -7.68 19.86 11.79
C TYR A 275 -8.71 20.77 12.48
N LYS A 276 -8.46 21.21 13.71
CA LYS A 276 -9.31 22.15 14.43
C LYS A 276 -9.30 23.53 13.76
N LYS A 277 -8.11 24.05 13.38
CA LYS A 277 -7.99 25.32 12.67
C LYS A 277 -8.79 25.31 11.37
N GLU A 278 -8.66 24.28 10.54
CA GLU A 278 -9.41 24.14 9.28
C GLU A 278 -10.93 24.15 9.46
N LYS A 279 -11.45 23.56 10.55
CA LYS A 279 -12.89 23.55 10.83
C LYS A 279 -13.44 24.89 11.32
N HIS A 280 -12.58 25.79 11.75
CA HIS A 280 -12.98 27.13 12.21
C HIS A 280 -12.84 28.19 11.11
N GLU A 281 -12.24 27.86 9.97
CA GLU A 281 -12.08 28.73 8.81
C GLU A 281 -13.16 28.49 7.72
N VAL A 282 -14.14 27.62 7.98
CA VAL A 282 -15.32 27.35 7.17
C VAL A 282 -16.55 27.80 7.96
#